data_510c25a27dbe596c542f107b56243a56
#
_entry.id   510c25a27dbe596c542f107b56243a56
#
_cell.length_a   1.000
_cell.length_b   1.000
_cell.length_c   1.000
_cell.angle_alpha   90.00
_cell.angle_beta   90.00
_cell.angle_gamma   90.00
#
_symmetry.space_group_name_H-M   'P 1'
#
loop_
_entity.id
_entity.type
_entity.pdbx_description
1 polymer ?
#
loop_
_entity_poly.entity_id
_entity_poly.type
_entity_poly.pdbx_seq_one_letter_code
_entity_poly.pdbx_strand_id
1 'polypeptide(L)'
;MHSRLQDRRRVRVGLVGVGNCASSFVQGLTYYRNAKSNEPVPGLMHADLGGYHISDIQIASAFDVNASKVGRDVADAIFAPPNNTHRFSDVAPTGVIVQRGPVLDGIGHYLTDDVPIAEVPEADVSEVLAMSRTDVLVSYLPVGSQRASEWYAARAIEAGCGYVNCIPVFIASNPEWRRRFEEAGLPIVGDDIKSQVGATILHRVLANLFRERGVRLDRTYQLNVGGNTDFKNMLERERLASKKISKTQAVTSQFDVPMDPDNIHVGPSDHVPWLTDRKLAFIRLEGTTFGGVPLSAEVKLEVWDSPNSAGVVIDAVRCAKLAMDRGQAGALTGPSSYFMKSPPQQFTDEEAGRRTRAFIDDKAFA
;
A
#
# COMPACT_ATOMS: atom_id res chain seq x y z
N MET A 1 35.58 -12.27 1.57
CA MET A 1 34.35 -13.07 1.81
C MET A 1 33.29 -12.29 2.59
N HIS A 2 33.65 -11.42 3.57
CA HIS A 2 32.69 -10.60 4.34
C HIS A 2 31.92 -9.56 3.49
N SER A 3 32.53 -8.93 2.47
CA SER A 3 31.85 -7.90 1.65
C SER A 3 30.74 -8.47 0.76
N ARG A 4 30.86 -9.70 0.26
CA ARG A 4 29.82 -10.36 -0.55
C ARG A 4 28.62 -10.86 0.26
N LEU A 5 28.80 -11.13 1.55
CA LEU A 5 27.71 -11.50 2.46
C LEU A 5 26.90 -10.27 2.92
N GLN A 6 27.55 -9.10 3.05
CA GLN A 6 26.84 -7.85 3.36
C GLN A 6 26.02 -7.32 2.16
N ASP A 7 26.46 -7.54 0.93
CA ASP A 7 25.72 -7.11 -0.27
C ASP A 7 24.46 -7.96 -0.54
N ARG A 8 24.40 -9.21 -0.03
CA ARG A 8 23.22 -10.09 -0.13
C ARG A 8 22.04 -9.70 0.76
N ARG A 9 22.22 -8.84 1.76
CA ARG A 9 21.18 -8.43 2.72
C ARG A 9 20.56 -7.06 2.44
N ARG A 10 20.92 -6.40 1.35
CA ARG A 10 20.34 -5.10 1.00
C ARG A 10 19.08 -5.26 0.18
N VAL A 11 18.07 -4.47 0.51
CA VAL A 11 16.83 -4.32 -0.26
C VAL A 11 16.80 -2.90 -0.81
N ARG A 12 17.11 -2.73 -2.08
CA ARG A 12 17.12 -1.43 -2.75
C ARG A 12 15.72 -1.12 -3.26
N VAL A 13 15.12 -0.06 -2.72
CA VAL A 13 13.74 0.31 -3.01
C VAL A 13 13.69 1.56 -3.88
N GLY A 14 12.94 1.49 -4.97
CA GLY A 14 12.50 2.63 -5.74
C GLY A 14 11.13 3.11 -5.29
N LEU A 15 10.90 4.42 -5.26
CA LEU A 15 9.63 5.02 -4.90
C LEU A 15 9.01 5.74 -6.09
N VAL A 16 7.74 5.46 -6.38
CA VAL A 16 6.93 6.21 -7.35
C VAL A 16 5.85 6.97 -6.58
N GLY A 17 5.95 8.31 -6.57
CA GLY A 17 5.16 9.18 -5.72
C GLY A 17 5.79 9.36 -4.34
N VAL A 18 6.33 10.58 -4.10
CA VAL A 18 6.99 10.97 -2.84
C VAL A 18 6.01 11.74 -1.96
N GLY A 19 4.81 11.16 -1.77
CA GLY A 19 3.72 11.71 -0.95
C GLY A 19 3.82 11.33 0.54
N ASN A 20 2.70 11.47 1.26
CA ASN A 20 2.59 11.15 2.69
C ASN A 20 2.98 9.69 3.01
N CYS A 21 2.54 8.73 2.19
CA CYS A 21 2.87 7.31 2.39
C CYS A 21 4.37 7.05 2.25
N ALA A 22 5.01 7.62 1.22
CA ALA A 22 6.46 7.55 1.05
C ALA A 22 7.20 8.25 2.20
N SER A 23 6.70 9.40 2.68
CA SER A 23 7.23 10.09 3.85
C SER A 23 7.24 9.17 5.08
N SER A 24 6.10 8.56 5.39
CA SER A 24 6.01 7.66 6.55
C SER A 24 6.87 6.40 6.39
N PHE A 25 6.97 5.87 5.18
CA PHE A 25 7.85 4.74 4.88
C PHE A 25 9.32 5.07 5.14
N VAL A 26 9.83 6.18 4.58
CA VAL A 26 11.23 6.60 4.74
C VAL A 26 11.56 6.97 6.18
N GLN A 27 10.66 7.70 6.87
CA GLN A 27 10.79 7.98 8.30
C GLN A 27 10.85 6.68 9.11
N GLY A 28 10.00 5.70 8.77
CA GLY A 28 9.95 4.39 9.43
C GLY A 28 11.26 3.62 9.31
N LEU A 29 11.92 3.64 8.16
CA LEU A 29 13.23 3.01 7.98
C LEU A 29 14.28 3.59 8.93
N THR A 30 14.23 4.89 9.20
CA THR A 30 15.14 5.56 10.15
C THR A 30 14.74 5.27 11.59
N TYR A 31 13.46 5.41 11.93
CA TYR A 31 12.95 5.24 13.29
C TYR A 31 13.19 3.84 13.84
N TYR A 32 12.95 2.82 13.01
CA TYR A 32 13.07 1.41 13.39
C TYR A 32 14.43 0.78 13.05
N ARG A 33 15.42 1.57 12.63
CA ARG A 33 16.75 1.06 12.22
C ARG A 33 17.39 0.12 13.25
N ASN A 34 17.17 0.40 14.55
CA ASN A 34 17.75 -0.34 15.66
C ASN A 34 16.71 -1.27 16.34
N ALA A 35 15.61 -1.61 15.68
CA ALA A 35 14.64 -2.55 16.19
C ALA A 35 15.31 -3.90 16.45
N LYS A 36 14.94 -4.57 17.55
CA LYS A 36 15.51 -5.87 17.87
C LYS A 36 14.69 -6.98 17.26
N SER A 37 15.34 -7.89 16.52
CA SER A 37 14.67 -8.98 15.80
C SER A 37 13.92 -9.97 16.71
N ASN A 38 14.28 -10.06 17.97
CA ASN A 38 13.74 -10.99 18.95
C ASN A 38 12.74 -10.37 19.94
N GLU A 39 12.36 -9.11 19.75
CA GLU A 39 11.41 -8.40 20.61
C GLU A 39 10.24 -7.87 19.77
N PRO A 40 8.99 -7.90 20.29
CA PRO A 40 7.88 -7.19 19.67
C PRO A 40 8.17 -5.68 19.63
N VAL A 41 8.04 -5.08 18.46
CA VAL A 41 8.27 -3.65 18.26
C VAL A 41 6.95 -3.01 17.83
N PRO A 42 6.37 -2.10 18.62
CA PRO A 42 5.15 -1.40 18.22
C PRO A 42 5.31 -0.71 16.85
N GLY A 43 4.35 -0.93 15.97
CA GLY A 43 4.37 -0.36 14.61
C GLY A 43 5.03 -1.25 13.55
N LEU A 44 5.71 -2.32 13.92
CA LEU A 44 6.21 -3.34 12.99
C LEU A 44 5.45 -4.66 13.20
N MET A 45 5.02 -5.29 12.09
CA MET A 45 4.51 -6.66 12.16
C MET A 45 5.65 -7.68 12.35
N HIS A 46 6.79 -7.40 11.69
CA HIS A 46 8.01 -8.19 11.83
C HIS A 46 9.22 -7.24 11.89
N ALA A 47 10.07 -7.34 12.91
CA ALA A 47 11.35 -6.64 12.94
C ALA A 47 12.34 -7.28 11.95
N ASP A 48 12.38 -8.61 11.89
CA ASP A 48 13.08 -9.40 10.90
C ASP A 48 12.07 -10.24 10.10
N LEU A 49 12.23 -10.33 8.80
CA LEU A 49 11.35 -11.09 7.91
C LEU A 49 12.19 -11.94 6.95
N GLY A 50 12.26 -13.24 7.21
CA GLY A 50 13.00 -14.16 6.35
C GLY A 50 14.50 -13.86 6.27
N GLY A 51 15.09 -13.27 7.32
CA GLY A 51 16.48 -12.85 7.38
C GLY A 51 16.74 -11.42 6.89
N TYR A 52 15.71 -10.70 6.51
CA TYR A 52 15.77 -9.27 6.18
C TYR A 52 15.30 -8.42 7.35
N HIS A 53 16.23 -7.70 7.98
CA HIS A 53 15.93 -6.70 8.98
C HIS A 53 15.47 -5.39 8.32
N ILE A 54 14.70 -4.56 9.03
CA ILE A 54 14.24 -3.28 8.48
C ILE A 54 15.41 -2.36 8.07
N SER A 55 16.55 -2.42 8.76
CA SER A 55 17.75 -1.65 8.42
C SER A 55 18.43 -2.06 7.12
N ASP A 56 18.04 -3.22 6.54
CA ASP A 56 18.56 -3.68 5.26
C ASP A 56 17.90 -2.98 4.08
N ILE A 57 16.76 -2.29 4.33
CA ILE A 57 16.02 -1.54 3.30
C ILE A 57 16.70 -0.18 3.11
N GLN A 58 16.98 0.16 1.85
CA GLN A 58 17.59 1.42 1.43
C GLN A 58 16.82 2.01 0.25
N ILE A 59 16.60 3.32 0.27
CA ILE A 59 16.07 4.01 -0.91
C ILE A 59 17.18 4.09 -1.95
N ALA A 60 16.88 3.69 -3.17
CA ALA A 60 17.82 3.65 -4.29
C ALA A 60 17.43 4.58 -5.43
N SER A 61 16.13 4.80 -5.64
CA SER A 61 15.58 5.69 -6.65
C SER A 61 14.25 6.29 -6.18
N ALA A 62 13.88 7.46 -6.71
CA ALA A 62 12.61 8.08 -6.40
C ALA A 62 12.11 8.92 -7.58
N PHE A 63 10.81 8.88 -7.84
CA PHE A 63 10.14 9.58 -8.92
C PHE A 63 8.92 10.33 -8.40
N ASP A 64 8.77 11.58 -8.82
CA ASP A 64 7.58 12.40 -8.56
C ASP A 64 7.40 13.36 -9.74
N VAL A 65 6.27 14.06 -9.80
CA VAL A 65 5.99 15.09 -10.81
C VAL A 65 5.99 16.49 -10.22
N ASN A 66 5.91 16.61 -8.88
CA ASN A 66 5.75 17.87 -8.18
C ASN A 66 7.05 18.67 -8.14
N ALA A 67 6.98 19.93 -8.62
CA ALA A 67 8.10 20.87 -8.65
C ALA A 67 8.69 21.15 -7.25
N SER A 68 7.91 21.00 -6.18
CA SER A 68 8.42 21.17 -4.81
C SER A 68 9.32 20.03 -4.34
N LYS A 69 9.37 18.91 -5.07
CA LYS A 69 10.07 17.66 -4.70
C LYS A 69 11.15 17.25 -5.69
N VAL A 70 10.85 17.37 -6.99
CA VAL A 70 11.80 17.03 -8.06
C VAL A 70 13.09 17.84 -7.91
N GLY A 71 14.23 17.17 -8.03
CA GLY A 71 15.56 17.78 -7.86
C GLY A 71 16.04 17.89 -6.41
N ARG A 72 15.22 17.47 -5.41
CA ARG A 72 15.64 17.44 -4.00
C ARG A 72 16.05 16.04 -3.59
N ASP A 73 16.89 15.93 -2.54
CA ASP A 73 17.11 14.67 -1.84
C ASP A 73 15.78 14.15 -1.25
N VAL A 74 15.59 12.84 -1.30
CA VAL A 74 14.39 12.20 -0.73
C VAL A 74 14.17 12.61 0.72
N ALA A 75 15.23 12.78 1.52
CA ALA A 75 15.13 13.20 2.92
C ALA A 75 14.45 14.56 3.12
N ASP A 76 14.57 15.45 2.13
CA ASP A 76 13.90 16.77 2.13
C ASP A 76 12.55 16.71 1.42
N ALA A 77 12.47 15.95 0.30
CA ALA A 77 11.28 15.85 -0.52
C ALA A 77 10.10 15.25 0.23
N ILE A 78 10.34 14.28 1.12
CA ILE A 78 9.28 13.65 1.94
C ILE A 78 8.59 14.60 2.89
N PHE A 79 9.17 15.77 3.19
CA PHE A 79 8.58 16.83 4.02
C PHE A 79 8.12 18.04 3.21
N ALA A 80 8.37 18.05 1.91
CA ALA A 80 7.93 19.16 1.03
C ALA A 80 6.40 19.15 0.85
N PRO A 81 5.78 20.33 0.70
CA PRO A 81 4.36 20.41 0.40
C PRO A 81 3.98 19.63 -0.88
N PRO A 82 2.76 19.11 -0.94
CA PRO A 82 1.65 19.19 -0.01
C PRO A 82 1.65 18.10 1.10
N ASN A 83 2.78 17.44 1.34
CA ASN A 83 2.87 16.44 2.38
C ASN A 83 2.55 17.03 3.77
N ASN A 84 1.67 16.37 4.50
CA ASN A 84 1.15 16.82 5.80
C ASN A 84 1.02 15.68 6.82
N THR A 85 1.72 14.55 6.59
CA THR A 85 1.76 13.44 7.53
C THR A 85 2.55 13.77 8.78
N HIS A 86 2.36 12.98 9.82
CA HIS A 86 3.07 13.16 11.08
C HIS A 86 4.58 12.99 10.91
N ARG A 87 5.34 13.97 11.41
CA ARG A 87 6.80 13.88 11.46
C ARG A 87 7.21 13.23 12.78
N PHE A 88 7.66 11.98 12.71
CA PHE A 88 8.06 11.17 13.87
C PHE A 88 9.55 10.78 13.85
N SER A 89 10.26 11.10 12.76
CA SER A 89 11.70 10.88 12.66
C SER A 89 12.34 11.91 11.74
N ASP A 90 13.51 12.39 12.10
CA ASP A 90 14.38 13.12 11.20
C ASP A 90 15.15 12.10 10.32
N VAL A 91 15.25 12.43 9.04
CA VAL A 91 15.93 11.58 8.06
C VAL A 91 17.20 12.26 7.59
N ALA A 92 18.33 11.58 7.74
CA ALA A 92 19.60 12.07 7.20
C ALA A 92 19.58 12.06 5.66
N PRO A 93 20.36 12.91 4.98
CA PRO A 93 20.48 12.89 3.54
C PRO A 93 20.69 11.47 2.99
N THR A 94 19.86 11.09 2.04
CA THR A 94 19.87 9.74 1.45
C THR A 94 20.87 9.64 0.30
N GLY A 95 21.24 10.76 -0.31
CA GLY A 95 22.00 10.82 -1.56
C GLY A 95 21.14 10.49 -2.80
N VAL A 96 19.84 10.24 -2.63
CA VAL A 96 18.92 9.93 -3.72
C VAL A 96 18.10 11.16 -4.08
N ILE A 97 18.30 11.66 -5.28
CA ILE A 97 17.56 12.82 -5.81
C ILE A 97 16.28 12.36 -6.48
N VAL A 98 15.16 13.00 -6.13
CA VAL A 98 13.86 12.74 -6.77
C VAL A 98 13.91 13.16 -8.23
N GLN A 99 13.67 12.20 -9.13
CA GLN A 99 13.62 12.40 -10.56
C GLN A 99 12.19 12.74 -11.03
N ARG A 100 12.07 13.50 -12.13
CA ARG A 100 10.76 13.76 -12.72
C ARG A 100 10.25 12.53 -13.46
N GLY A 101 9.09 12.03 -13.04
CA GLY A 101 8.33 11.01 -13.77
C GLY A 101 7.35 11.61 -14.80
N PRO A 102 6.74 10.76 -15.66
CA PRO A 102 5.74 11.22 -16.64
C PRO A 102 4.40 11.54 -15.97
N VAL A 103 3.66 12.46 -16.60
CA VAL A 103 2.26 12.78 -16.26
C VAL A 103 1.36 12.14 -17.30
N LEU A 104 0.76 10.99 -16.97
CA LEU A 104 -0.01 10.18 -17.93
C LEU A 104 -1.53 10.25 -17.73
N ASP A 105 -2.00 10.47 -16.49
CA ASP A 105 -3.42 10.53 -16.14
C ASP A 105 -3.87 11.94 -15.69
N GLY A 106 -2.99 12.93 -15.85
CA GLY A 106 -3.19 14.27 -15.29
C GLY A 106 -3.06 14.30 -13.77
N ILE A 107 -3.15 15.50 -13.20
CA ILE A 107 -3.04 15.72 -11.75
C ILE A 107 -4.41 15.57 -11.06
N GLY A 108 -5.50 15.70 -11.80
CA GLY A 108 -6.85 15.83 -11.26
C GLY A 108 -7.23 17.28 -10.94
N HIS A 109 -8.49 17.61 -11.13
CA HIS A 109 -8.97 18.99 -11.04
C HIS A 109 -8.69 19.63 -9.67
N TYR A 110 -8.91 18.87 -8.59
CA TYR A 110 -8.78 19.39 -7.22
C TYR A 110 -7.33 19.54 -6.74
N LEU A 111 -6.35 18.95 -7.43
CA LEU A 111 -4.94 18.96 -7.01
C LEU A 111 -4.05 19.90 -7.84
N THR A 112 -4.58 20.57 -8.87
CA THR A 112 -3.80 21.38 -9.80
C THR A 112 -2.99 22.47 -9.08
N ASP A 113 -3.58 23.11 -8.07
CA ASP A 113 -2.92 24.17 -7.30
C ASP A 113 -1.92 23.62 -6.25
N ASP A 114 -2.15 22.40 -5.76
CA ASP A 114 -1.30 21.79 -4.72
C ASP A 114 -0.07 21.10 -5.30
N VAL A 115 -0.14 20.67 -6.56
CA VAL A 115 0.89 19.84 -7.21
C VAL A 115 1.34 20.51 -8.52
N PRO A 116 2.11 21.59 -8.45
CA PRO A 116 2.71 22.20 -9.64
C PRO A 116 3.68 21.20 -10.28
N ILE A 117 3.58 21.01 -11.61
CA ILE A 117 4.43 20.08 -12.35
C ILE A 117 5.81 20.69 -12.54
N ALA A 118 6.87 19.91 -12.28
CA ALA A 118 8.25 20.34 -12.50
C ALA A 118 8.55 20.56 -13.99
N GLU A 119 9.19 21.69 -14.33
CA GLU A 119 9.54 22.08 -15.71
C GLU A 119 10.94 21.57 -16.14
N VAL A 120 11.29 20.34 -15.77
CA VAL A 120 12.53 19.68 -16.17
C VAL A 120 12.20 18.47 -17.05
N PRO A 121 13.13 17.95 -17.85
CA PRO A 121 12.90 16.73 -18.64
C PRO A 121 12.50 15.53 -17.78
N GLU A 122 11.69 14.65 -18.34
CA GLU A 122 11.34 13.38 -17.72
C GLU A 122 12.58 12.46 -17.70
N ALA A 123 12.75 11.74 -16.60
CA ALA A 123 13.82 10.77 -16.48
C ALA A 123 13.52 9.51 -17.30
N ASP A 124 14.56 8.87 -17.82
CA ASP A 124 14.45 7.48 -18.26
C ASP A 124 14.35 6.59 -17.01
N VAL A 125 13.13 6.20 -16.65
CA VAL A 125 12.87 5.45 -15.44
C VAL A 125 13.53 4.08 -15.47
N SER A 126 13.54 3.39 -16.63
CA SER A 126 14.17 2.07 -16.76
C SER A 126 15.68 2.16 -16.55
N GLU A 127 16.33 3.18 -17.12
CA GLU A 127 17.75 3.43 -16.93
C GLU A 127 18.08 3.76 -15.48
N VAL A 128 17.31 4.67 -14.84
CA VAL A 128 17.50 5.04 -13.42
C VAL A 128 17.37 3.83 -12.49
N LEU A 129 16.34 2.99 -12.70
CA LEU A 129 16.14 1.77 -11.92
C LEU A 129 17.32 0.78 -12.08
N ALA A 130 17.79 0.60 -13.31
CA ALA A 130 18.93 -0.29 -13.61
C ALA A 130 20.23 0.24 -12.98
N MET A 131 20.55 1.53 -13.16
CA MET A 131 21.77 2.15 -12.63
C MET A 131 21.80 2.16 -11.09
N SER A 132 20.66 2.42 -10.44
CA SER A 132 20.51 2.38 -8.99
C SER A 132 20.43 0.95 -8.43
N ARG A 133 20.37 -0.06 -9.31
CA ARG A 133 20.18 -1.47 -8.95
C ARG A 133 18.97 -1.66 -8.04
N THR A 134 17.87 -0.99 -8.35
CA THR A 134 16.63 -1.11 -7.60
C THR A 134 16.15 -2.57 -7.63
N ASP A 135 15.91 -3.16 -6.45
CA ASP A 135 15.38 -4.52 -6.33
C ASP A 135 13.84 -4.51 -6.44
N VAL A 136 13.19 -3.57 -5.76
CA VAL A 136 11.73 -3.50 -5.66
C VAL A 136 11.25 -2.07 -5.89
N LEU A 137 10.33 -1.89 -6.83
CA LEU A 137 9.67 -0.61 -7.09
C LEU A 137 8.33 -0.56 -6.35
N VAL A 138 8.13 0.47 -5.51
CA VAL A 138 6.91 0.69 -4.75
C VAL A 138 6.12 1.83 -5.37
N SER A 139 4.86 1.57 -5.73
CA SER A 139 3.95 2.56 -6.30
C SER A 139 3.03 3.15 -5.24
N TYR A 140 3.17 4.47 -5.04
CA TYR A 140 2.33 5.33 -4.21
C TYR A 140 1.63 6.43 -5.04
N LEU A 141 1.37 6.14 -6.31
CA LEU A 141 0.65 7.06 -7.18
C LEU A 141 -0.74 7.41 -6.61
N PRO A 142 -1.31 8.56 -6.97
CA PRO A 142 -2.66 8.93 -6.53
C PRO A 142 -3.72 8.02 -7.16
N VAL A 143 -4.87 7.94 -6.50
CA VAL A 143 -6.05 7.24 -7.03
C VAL A 143 -6.44 7.80 -8.41
N GLY A 144 -6.77 6.92 -9.35
CA GLY A 144 -7.10 7.27 -10.73
C GLY A 144 -5.90 7.30 -11.69
N SER A 145 -4.70 6.91 -11.23
CA SER A 145 -3.49 6.85 -12.05
C SER A 145 -3.35 5.51 -12.79
N GLN A 146 -4.35 5.15 -13.60
CA GLN A 146 -4.38 3.87 -14.33
C GLN A 146 -3.20 3.73 -15.29
N ARG A 147 -3.07 4.70 -16.22
CA ARG A 147 -2.02 4.67 -17.25
C ARG A 147 -0.62 4.75 -16.66
N ALA A 148 -0.44 5.60 -15.65
CA ALA A 148 0.85 5.72 -14.97
C ALA A 148 1.21 4.42 -14.24
N SER A 149 0.27 3.76 -13.56
CA SER A 149 0.53 2.50 -12.86
C SER A 149 0.94 1.39 -13.81
N GLU A 150 0.25 1.25 -14.92
CA GLU A 150 0.59 0.28 -15.98
C GLU A 150 1.96 0.59 -16.59
N TRP A 151 2.23 1.88 -16.82
CA TRP A 151 3.50 2.31 -17.38
C TRP A 151 4.67 2.02 -16.43
N TYR A 152 4.56 2.34 -15.12
CA TYR A 152 5.61 2.04 -14.14
C TYR A 152 5.77 0.54 -13.90
N ALA A 153 4.69 -0.24 -13.95
CA ALA A 153 4.77 -1.71 -13.89
C ALA A 153 5.57 -2.28 -15.09
N ALA A 154 5.39 -1.73 -16.30
CA ALA A 154 6.19 -2.09 -17.46
C ALA A 154 7.67 -1.72 -17.27
N ARG A 155 7.97 -0.52 -16.76
CA ARG A 155 9.37 -0.09 -16.48
C ARG A 155 10.03 -0.95 -15.41
N ALA A 156 9.28 -1.39 -14.39
CA ALA A 156 9.79 -2.33 -13.38
C ALA A 156 10.19 -3.66 -14.01
N ILE A 157 9.36 -4.20 -14.90
CA ILE A 157 9.69 -5.44 -15.65
C ILE A 157 10.95 -5.25 -16.48
N GLU A 158 11.04 -4.17 -17.26
CA GLU A 158 12.20 -3.89 -18.11
C GLU A 158 13.51 -3.76 -17.33
N ALA A 159 13.43 -3.18 -16.12
CA ALA A 159 14.60 -2.98 -15.27
C ALA A 159 14.92 -4.21 -14.38
N GLY A 160 14.11 -5.27 -14.43
CA GLY A 160 14.30 -6.46 -13.59
C GLY A 160 13.92 -6.25 -12.12
N CYS A 161 12.97 -5.36 -11.82
CA CYS A 161 12.52 -5.05 -10.47
C CYS A 161 11.25 -5.83 -10.10
N GLY A 162 11.17 -6.35 -8.86
CA GLY A 162 9.89 -6.71 -8.25
C GLY A 162 9.01 -5.47 -8.07
N TYR A 163 7.68 -5.65 -7.95
CA TYR A 163 6.75 -4.54 -7.89
C TYR A 163 5.79 -4.66 -6.70
N VAL A 164 5.62 -3.57 -5.94
CA VAL A 164 4.63 -3.45 -4.86
C VAL A 164 3.64 -2.35 -5.22
N ASN A 165 2.41 -2.75 -5.56
CA ASN A 165 1.35 -1.82 -5.94
C ASN A 165 0.46 -1.45 -4.76
N CYS A 166 0.70 -0.27 -4.18
CA CYS A 166 -0.02 0.21 -3.00
C CYS A 166 -1.35 0.92 -3.33
N ILE A 167 -1.70 1.09 -4.60
CA ILE A 167 -2.88 1.85 -5.02
C ILE A 167 -3.95 0.95 -5.66
N PRO A 168 -5.21 1.40 -5.70
CA PRO A 168 -6.33 0.62 -6.24
C PRO A 168 -6.39 0.62 -7.78
N VAL A 169 -5.28 0.31 -8.42
CA VAL A 169 -5.18 -0.01 -9.84
C VAL A 169 -4.84 -1.49 -9.95
N PHE A 170 -5.61 -2.23 -10.73
CA PHE A 170 -5.51 -3.70 -10.78
C PHE A 170 -4.33 -4.14 -11.66
N ILE A 171 -3.16 -4.33 -11.05
CA ILE A 171 -1.97 -4.89 -11.66
C ILE A 171 -1.76 -6.34 -11.20
N ALA A 172 -1.55 -6.57 -9.89
CA ALA A 172 -1.35 -7.92 -9.36
C ALA A 172 -2.60 -8.82 -9.50
N SER A 173 -3.79 -8.24 -9.42
CA SER A 173 -5.06 -8.94 -9.59
C SER A 173 -5.47 -9.12 -11.07
N ASN A 174 -4.83 -8.43 -12.01
CA ASN A 174 -5.09 -8.57 -13.43
C ASN A 174 -4.30 -9.77 -14.01
N PRO A 175 -4.97 -10.76 -14.67
CA PRO A 175 -4.31 -11.95 -15.20
C PRO A 175 -3.20 -11.68 -16.21
N GLU A 176 -3.37 -10.67 -17.08
CA GLU A 176 -2.39 -10.31 -18.11
C GLU A 176 -1.11 -9.76 -17.48
N TRP A 177 -1.23 -8.83 -16.52
CA TRP A 177 -0.08 -8.30 -15.80
C TRP A 177 0.63 -9.37 -14.97
N ARG A 178 -0.12 -10.28 -14.30
CA ARG A 178 0.47 -11.42 -13.59
C ARG A 178 1.33 -12.26 -14.49
N ARG A 179 0.80 -12.62 -15.68
CA ARG A 179 1.54 -13.40 -16.68
C ARG A 179 2.84 -12.70 -17.10
N ARG A 180 2.80 -11.38 -17.34
CA ARG A 180 4.00 -10.60 -17.71
C ARG A 180 5.07 -10.62 -16.61
N PHE A 181 4.70 -10.49 -15.35
CA PHE A 181 5.63 -10.60 -14.22
C PHE A 181 6.17 -12.02 -14.07
N GLU A 182 5.34 -13.04 -14.26
CA GLU A 182 5.73 -14.45 -14.22
C GLU A 182 6.72 -14.80 -15.33
N GLU A 183 6.44 -14.39 -16.58
CA GLU A 183 7.32 -14.58 -17.74
C GLU A 183 8.67 -13.85 -17.59
N ALA A 184 8.67 -12.70 -16.90
CA ALA A 184 9.88 -11.95 -16.59
C ALA A 184 10.68 -12.51 -15.42
N GLY A 185 10.16 -13.52 -14.70
CA GLY A 185 10.81 -14.07 -13.51
C GLY A 185 10.77 -13.14 -12.30
N LEU A 186 9.82 -12.21 -12.23
CA LEU A 186 9.74 -11.16 -11.20
C LEU A 186 8.49 -11.29 -10.33
N PRO A 187 8.59 -11.04 -9.02
CA PRO A 187 7.44 -11.04 -8.14
C PRO A 187 6.65 -9.73 -8.19
N ILE A 188 5.34 -9.84 -7.93
CA ILE A 188 4.47 -8.70 -7.69
C ILE A 188 3.62 -8.92 -6.43
N VAL A 189 3.46 -7.86 -5.62
CA VAL A 189 2.55 -7.79 -4.47
C VAL A 189 1.57 -6.63 -4.71
N GLY A 190 0.29 -6.87 -4.71
CA GLY A 190 -0.76 -5.87 -5.00
C GLY A 190 -2.16 -6.47 -4.79
N ASP A 191 -3.19 -5.69 -4.88
CA ASP A 191 -3.29 -4.24 -5.14
C ASP A 191 -4.02 -3.55 -3.97
N ASP A 192 -3.81 -2.24 -3.80
CA ASP A 192 -4.45 -1.39 -2.77
C ASP A 192 -4.06 -1.78 -1.34
N ILE A 193 -3.02 -1.13 -0.81
CA ILE A 193 -2.43 -1.45 0.50
C ILE A 193 -3.46 -1.36 1.65
N LYS A 194 -3.44 -2.33 2.54
CA LYS A 194 -4.12 -2.29 3.84
C LYS A 194 -3.28 -1.46 4.84
N SER A 195 -3.94 -0.92 5.84
CA SER A 195 -3.28 -0.39 7.04
C SER A 195 -3.10 -1.50 8.09
N GLN A 196 -2.26 -1.30 9.10
CA GLN A 196 -2.11 -2.25 10.21
C GLN A 196 -3.43 -2.42 10.98
N VAL A 197 -4.00 -1.31 11.47
CA VAL A 197 -5.35 -1.25 12.00
C VAL A 197 -6.10 -0.15 11.28
N GLY A 198 -6.77 -0.49 10.19
CA GLY A 198 -7.51 0.44 9.35
C GLY A 198 -8.98 0.10 9.26
N ALA A 199 -9.76 1.03 8.71
CA ALA A 199 -11.21 0.89 8.60
C ALA A 199 -11.63 -0.40 7.87
N THR A 200 -10.92 -0.78 6.81
CA THR A 200 -11.21 -2.01 6.05
C THR A 200 -10.99 -3.26 6.90
N ILE A 201 -9.86 -3.34 7.62
CA ILE A 201 -9.56 -4.48 8.51
C ILE A 201 -10.63 -4.57 9.61
N LEU A 202 -10.91 -3.45 10.28
CA LEU A 202 -11.89 -3.41 11.36
C LEU A 202 -13.28 -3.82 10.87
N HIS A 203 -13.71 -3.30 9.72
CA HIS A 203 -15.01 -3.65 9.13
C HIS A 203 -15.09 -5.15 8.78
N ARG A 204 -14.03 -5.72 8.19
CA ARG A 204 -13.94 -7.16 7.87
C ARG A 204 -14.04 -8.01 9.14
N VAL A 205 -13.31 -7.65 10.19
CA VAL A 205 -13.32 -8.38 11.48
C VAL A 205 -14.72 -8.35 12.09
N LEU A 206 -15.40 -7.19 12.09
CA LEU A 206 -16.76 -7.07 12.60
C LEU A 206 -17.76 -7.86 11.76
N ALA A 207 -17.68 -7.80 10.44
CA ALA A 207 -18.53 -8.59 9.54
C ALA A 207 -18.34 -10.09 9.76
N ASN A 208 -17.09 -10.53 9.90
CA ASN A 208 -16.76 -11.92 10.21
C ASN A 208 -17.28 -12.34 11.60
N LEU A 209 -17.21 -11.46 12.61
CA LEU A 209 -17.78 -11.71 13.94
C LEU A 209 -19.29 -11.97 13.86
N PHE A 210 -20.04 -11.17 13.10
CA PHE A 210 -21.47 -11.39 12.88
C PHE A 210 -21.72 -12.79 12.31
N ARG A 211 -21.01 -13.15 11.25
CA ARG A 211 -21.09 -14.47 10.62
C ARG A 211 -20.79 -15.61 11.60
N GLU A 212 -19.66 -15.57 12.29
CA GLU A 212 -19.21 -16.61 13.22
C GLU A 212 -20.16 -16.78 14.42
N ARG A 213 -20.87 -15.72 14.79
CA ARG A 213 -21.84 -15.74 15.89
C ARG A 213 -23.27 -16.02 15.44
N GLY A 214 -23.49 -16.37 14.15
CA GLY A 214 -24.80 -16.68 13.59
C GLY A 214 -25.75 -15.48 13.50
N VAL A 215 -25.20 -14.26 13.47
CA VAL A 215 -25.97 -13.04 13.23
C VAL A 215 -26.02 -12.78 11.73
N ARG A 216 -27.23 -12.69 11.19
CA ARG A 216 -27.39 -12.29 9.78
C ARG A 216 -27.07 -10.81 9.66
N LEU A 217 -26.09 -10.44 8.86
CA LEU A 217 -25.79 -9.05 8.53
C LEU A 217 -26.78 -8.59 7.44
N ASP A 218 -27.62 -7.61 7.75
CA ASP A 218 -28.68 -7.13 6.88
C ASP A 218 -28.21 -5.91 6.07
N ARG A 219 -27.47 -4.99 6.69
CA ARG A 219 -26.92 -3.80 6.02
C ARG A 219 -25.72 -3.23 6.76
N THR A 220 -24.88 -2.54 6.02
CA THR A 220 -23.67 -1.93 6.59
C THR A 220 -23.18 -0.73 5.79
N TYR A 221 -22.56 0.22 6.50
CA TYR A 221 -21.81 1.28 5.82
C TYR A 221 -20.46 1.53 6.49
N GLN A 222 -19.54 2.09 5.69
CA GLN A 222 -18.29 2.68 6.13
C GLN A 222 -18.10 4.04 5.45
N LEU A 223 -18.16 5.11 6.24
CA LEU A 223 -17.89 6.48 5.79
C LEU A 223 -16.49 6.87 6.23
N ASN A 224 -15.71 7.49 5.35
CA ASN A 224 -14.36 7.90 5.66
C ASN A 224 -14.16 9.37 5.35
N VAL A 225 -13.61 10.11 6.31
CA VAL A 225 -13.25 11.53 6.18
C VAL A 225 -11.78 11.68 6.48
N GLY A 226 -11.04 12.45 5.67
CA GLY A 226 -9.61 12.70 5.87
C GLY A 226 -9.19 14.06 5.35
N GLY A 227 -7.97 14.46 5.65
CA GLY A 227 -7.48 15.81 5.30
C GLY A 227 -6.25 15.83 4.40
N ASN A 228 -5.77 14.68 3.94
CA ASN A 228 -4.62 14.60 3.05
C ASN A 228 -5.02 14.74 1.56
N THR A 229 -4.02 14.84 0.71
CA THR A 229 -4.21 15.00 -0.74
C THR A 229 -4.92 13.82 -1.41
N ASP A 230 -4.84 12.59 -0.86
CA ASP A 230 -5.61 11.46 -1.39
C ASP A 230 -7.11 11.67 -1.20
N PHE A 231 -7.54 12.17 -0.02
CA PHE A 231 -8.95 12.54 0.20
C PHE A 231 -9.40 13.71 -0.66
N LYS A 232 -8.54 14.73 -0.87
CA LYS A 232 -8.83 15.84 -1.78
C LYS A 232 -8.97 15.36 -3.23
N ASN A 233 -8.09 14.49 -3.71
CA ASN A 233 -8.17 13.86 -5.04
C ASN A 233 -9.45 13.04 -5.20
N MET A 234 -9.92 12.40 -4.15
CA MET A 234 -11.14 11.59 -4.19
C MET A 234 -12.46 12.38 -4.26
N LEU A 235 -12.43 13.71 -4.16
CA LEU A 235 -13.58 14.56 -4.48
C LEU A 235 -13.93 14.48 -5.97
N GLU A 236 -12.97 14.15 -6.82
CA GLU A 236 -13.19 13.85 -8.24
C GLU A 236 -13.75 12.43 -8.41
N ARG A 237 -15.08 12.34 -8.42
CA ARG A 237 -15.82 11.06 -8.36
C ARG A 237 -15.48 10.10 -9.50
N GLU A 238 -15.16 10.62 -10.68
CA GLU A 238 -14.81 9.83 -11.87
C GLU A 238 -13.52 9.01 -11.66
N ARG A 239 -12.61 9.49 -10.84
CA ARG A 239 -11.35 8.81 -10.50
C ARG A 239 -11.52 7.68 -9.47
N LEU A 240 -12.71 7.49 -8.89
CA LEU A 240 -12.96 6.58 -7.78
C LEU A 240 -13.42 5.18 -8.16
N ALA A 241 -13.72 4.88 -9.42
CA ALA A 241 -14.37 3.65 -9.83
C ALA A 241 -13.64 2.39 -9.30
N SER A 242 -12.33 2.29 -9.51
CA SER A 242 -11.51 1.17 -9.03
C SER A 242 -11.41 1.11 -7.50
N LYS A 243 -11.28 2.26 -6.83
CA LYS A 243 -11.19 2.31 -5.36
C LYS A 243 -12.50 1.88 -4.68
N LYS A 244 -13.66 2.24 -5.24
CA LYS A 244 -14.97 1.79 -4.74
C LYS A 244 -15.10 0.27 -4.86
N ILE A 245 -14.73 -0.29 -6.01
CA ILE A 245 -14.72 -1.74 -6.25
C ILE A 245 -13.80 -2.44 -5.24
N SER A 246 -12.55 -2.00 -5.11
CA SER A 246 -11.57 -2.57 -4.21
C SER A 246 -12.05 -2.63 -2.76
N LYS A 247 -12.54 -1.52 -2.22
CA LYS A 247 -13.01 -1.44 -0.82
C LYS A 247 -14.25 -2.28 -0.58
N THR A 248 -15.22 -2.24 -1.50
CA THR A 248 -16.47 -3.01 -1.37
C THR A 248 -16.17 -4.50 -1.41
N GLN A 249 -15.38 -4.96 -2.38
CA GLN A 249 -14.99 -6.37 -2.49
C GLN A 249 -14.21 -6.86 -1.25
N ALA A 250 -13.34 -6.04 -0.68
CA ALA A 250 -12.61 -6.40 0.53
C ALA A 250 -13.54 -6.71 1.72
N VAL A 251 -14.65 -5.98 1.87
CA VAL A 251 -15.63 -6.21 2.93
C VAL A 251 -16.59 -7.36 2.56
N THR A 252 -17.14 -7.36 1.35
CA THR A 252 -18.12 -8.37 0.92
C THR A 252 -17.54 -9.76 0.81
N SER A 253 -16.22 -9.89 0.64
CA SER A 253 -15.54 -11.20 0.69
C SER A 253 -15.68 -11.95 2.02
N GLN A 254 -16.20 -11.28 3.07
CA GLN A 254 -16.51 -11.89 4.36
C GLN A 254 -17.96 -12.37 4.47
N PHE A 255 -18.80 -12.16 3.46
CA PHE A 255 -20.22 -12.51 3.47
C PHE A 255 -20.43 -13.89 2.84
N ASP A 256 -21.22 -14.74 3.48
CA ASP A 256 -21.62 -16.03 2.92
C ASP A 256 -22.70 -15.88 1.83
N VAL A 257 -23.50 -14.81 1.90
CA VAL A 257 -24.56 -14.51 0.95
C VAL A 257 -24.33 -13.10 0.38
N PRO A 258 -24.43 -12.93 -0.93
CA PRO A 258 -24.37 -11.61 -1.54
C PRO A 258 -25.40 -10.65 -0.93
N MET A 259 -24.93 -9.44 -0.56
CA MET A 259 -25.80 -8.39 -0.05
C MET A 259 -26.31 -7.53 -1.20
N ASP A 260 -27.56 -7.07 -1.09
CA ASP A 260 -28.13 -6.10 -2.02
C ASP A 260 -27.23 -4.83 -2.05
N PRO A 261 -26.87 -4.33 -3.23
CA PRO A 261 -26.05 -3.13 -3.38
C PRO A 261 -26.55 -1.90 -2.60
N ASP A 262 -27.85 -1.77 -2.39
CA ASP A 262 -28.45 -0.67 -1.63
C ASP A 262 -28.27 -0.83 -0.11
N ASN A 263 -27.95 -2.03 0.34
CA ASN A 263 -27.68 -2.34 1.75
C ASN A 263 -26.21 -2.24 2.14
N ILE A 264 -25.31 -1.91 1.21
CA ILE A 264 -23.89 -1.74 1.49
C ILE A 264 -23.34 -0.44 0.91
N HIS A 265 -22.68 0.35 1.78
CA HIS A 265 -21.94 1.52 1.33
C HIS A 265 -20.54 1.54 1.95
N VAL A 266 -19.51 1.47 1.10
CA VAL A 266 -18.11 1.57 1.53
C VAL A 266 -17.39 2.56 0.62
N GLY A 267 -16.97 3.69 1.17
CA GLY A 267 -16.29 4.68 0.33
C GLY A 267 -15.67 5.84 1.08
N PRO A 268 -14.88 6.66 0.34
CA PRO A 268 -14.54 7.99 0.81
C PRO A 268 -15.82 8.81 0.86
N SER A 269 -15.93 9.68 1.85
CA SER A 269 -17.09 10.54 2.03
C SER A 269 -16.75 11.99 1.77
N ASP A 270 -15.69 12.54 2.41
CA ASP A 270 -15.36 13.96 2.30
C ASP A 270 -13.90 14.26 2.65
N HIS A 271 -13.48 15.51 2.33
CA HIS A 271 -12.18 16.07 2.62
C HIS A 271 -12.31 17.24 3.60
N VAL A 272 -11.58 17.17 4.71
CA VAL A 272 -11.52 18.22 5.74
C VAL A 272 -10.06 18.61 5.95
N PRO A 273 -9.59 19.75 5.39
CA PRO A 273 -8.15 20.09 5.31
C PRO A 273 -7.42 20.09 6.66
N TRP A 274 -8.05 20.58 7.74
CA TRP A 274 -7.43 20.67 9.06
C TRP A 274 -7.20 19.31 9.75
N LEU A 275 -7.76 18.23 9.21
CA LEU A 275 -7.43 16.86 9.66
C LEU A 275 -6.00 16.47 9.27
N THR A 276 -5.40 17.15 8.31
CA THR A 276 -4.07 16.80 7.77
C THR A 276 -4.04 15.34 7.29
N ASP A 277 -3.08 14.51 7.70
CA ASP A 277 -3.05 13.09 7.34
C ASP A 277 -3.87 12.19 8.29
N ARG A 278 -4.71 12.78 9.14
CA ARG A 278 -5.66 12.01 9.97
C ARG A 278 -6.86 11.58 9.13
N LYS A 279 -7.35 10.39 9.47
CA LYS A 279 -8.52 9.77 8.86
C LYS A 279 -9.46 9.29 9.93
N LEU A 280 -10.70 9.68 9.80
CA LEU A 280 -11.81 9.17 10.59
C LEU A 280 -12.61 8.18 9.75
N ALA A 281 -12.98 7.05 10.35
CA ALA A 281 -13.89 6.09 9.75
C ALA A 281 -15.08 5.87 10.70
N PHE A 282 -16.28 5.93 10.12
CA PHE A 282 -17.52 5.62 10.82
C PHE A 282 -18.08 4.35 10.20
N ILE A 283 -18.18 3.29 10.99
CA ILE A 283 -18.62 1.97 10.55
C ILE A 283 -19.87 1.60 11.32
N ARG A 284 -20.93 1.22 10.60
CA ARG A 284 -22.16 0.70 11.18
C ARG A 284 -22.51 -0.63 10.54
N LEU A 285 -22.89 -1.58 11.36
CA LEU A 285 -23.43 -2.87 10.97
C LEU A 285 -24.82 -3.03 11.62
N GLU A 286 -25.79 -3.46 10.84
CA GLU A 286 -27.13 -3.81 11.30
C GLU A 286 -27.43 -5.25 10.92
N GLY A 287 -27.95 -6.00 11.84
CA GLY A 287 -28.22 -7.43 11.63
C GLY A 287 -29.38 -7.94 12.46
N THR A 288 -29.73 -9.18 12.18
CA THR A 288 -30.80 -9.92 12.83
C THR A 288 -30.25 -11.08 13.65
N THR A 289 -30.63 -11.14 14.93
CA THR A 289 -30.21 -12.15 15.89
C THR A 289 -31.32 -13.19 16.14
N PHE A 290 -31.16 -13.99 17.19
CA PHE A 290 -32.13 -14.98 17.65
C PHE A 290 -33.53 -14.37 17.82
N GLY A 291 -34.57 -15.06 17.33
CA GLY A 291 -35.95 -14.60 17.40
C GLY A 291 -36.31 -13.44 16.47
N GLY A 292 -35.44 -13.12 15.48
CA GLY A 292 -35.70 -11.99 14.58
C GLY A 292 -35.40 -10.62 15.19
N VAL A 293 -34.75 -10.59 16.37
CA VAL A 293 -34.46 -9.34 17.10
C VAL A 293 -33.35 -8.56 16.40
N PRO A 294 -33.52 -7.23 16.16
CA PRO A 294 -32.47 -6.41 15.56
C PRO A 294 -31.28 -6.19 16.46
N LEU A 295 -30.11 -6.11 15.87
CA LEU A 295 -28.84 -5.75 16.52
C LEU A 295 -28.12 -4.72 15.65
N SER A 296 -27.51 -3.72 16.26
CA SER A 296 -26.64 -2.79 15.57
C SER A 296 -25.34 -2.58 16.34
N ALA A 297 -24.25 -2.38 15.59
CA ALA A 297 -22.96 -2.00 16.13
C ALA A 297 -22.43 -0.78 15.39
N GLU A 298 -21.88 0.18 16.14
CA GLU A 298 -21.23 1.36 15.59
C GLU A 298 -19.82 1.47 16.13
N VAL A 299 -18.87 1.79 15.22
CA VAL A 299 -17.47 2.01 15.58
C VAL A 299 -16.97 3.27 14.88
N LYS A 300 -16.35 4.15 15.67
CA LYS A 300 -15.54 5.26 15.16
C LYS A 300 -14.07 4.91 15.32
N LEU A 301 -13.32 4.99 14.24
CA LEU A 301 -11.86 4.83 14.23
C LEU A 301 -11.22 6.13 13.78
N GLU A 302 -10.18 6.58 14.49
CA GLU A 302 -9.32 7.68 14.09
C GLU A 302 -7.88 7.20 14.03
N VAL A 303 -7.19 7.46 12.90
CA VAL A 303 -5.80 7.05 12.68
C VAL A 303 -5.02 8.13 11.92
N TRP A 304 -3.71 8.14 12.06
CA TRP A 304 -2.82 8.75 11.08
C TRP A 304 -2.69 7.77 9.91
N ASP A 305 -3.20 8.14 8.73
CA ASP A 305 -3.43 7.19 7.61
C ASP A 305 -2.12 6.64 7.05
N SER A 306 -1.16 7.51 6.75
CA SER A 306 0.09 7.12 6.10
C SER A 306 1.03 6.32 7.01
N PRO A 307 1.30 6.71 8.27
CA PRO A 307 2.09 5.88 9.19
C PRO A 307 1.48 4.51 9.44
N ASN A 308 0.14 4.43 9.49
CA ASN A 308 -0.58 3.18 9.72
C ASN A 308 -0.44 2.15 8.57
N SER A 309 0.00 2.56 7.38
CA SER A 309 0.27 1.67 6.26
C SER A 309 1.76 1.36 6.06
N ALA A 310 2.66 2.20 6.57
CA ALA A 310 4.09 2.11 6.29
C ALA A 310 4.71 0.76 6.72
N GLY A 311 4.36 0.25 7.92
CA GLY A 311 4.84 -1.05 8.39
C GLY A 311 4.41 -2.22 7.51
N VAL A 312 3.20 -2.13 6.91
CA VAL A 312 2.69 -3.14 5.98
C VAL A 312 3.50 -3.14 4.68
N VAL A 313 3.83 -1.96 4.15
CA VAL A 313 4.64 -1.85 2.93
C VAL A 313 6.07 -2.34 3.16
N ILE A 314 6.64 -2.09 4.35
CA ILE A 314 7.96 -2.61 4.73
C ILE A 314 7.98 -4.15 4.62
N ASP A 315 6.95 -4.83 5.09
CA ASP A 315 6.84 -6.29 4.99
C ASP A 315 6.60 -6.75 3.55
N ALA A 316 5.74 -6.05 2.80
CA ALA A 316 5.48 -6.37 1.38
C ALA A 316 6.75 -6.27 0.52
N VAL A 317 7.57 -5.23 0.74
CA VAL A 317 8.87 -5.06 0.07
C VAL A 317 9.83 -6.20 0.38
N ARG A 318 9.93 -6.60 1.66
CA ARG A 318 10.79 -7.72 2.07
C ARG A 318 10.30 -9.06 1.52
N CYS A 319 8.97 -9.27 1.45
CA CYS A 319 8.41 -10.44 0.79
C CYS A 319 8.73 -10.48 -0.71
N ALA A 320 8.64 -9.35 -1.41
CA ALA A 320 9.02 -9.28 -2.82
C ALA A 320 10.51 -9.60 -3.01
N LYS A 321 11.39 -9.02 -2.18
CA LYS A 321 12.83 -9.33 -2.24
C LYS A 321 13.12 -10.80 -1.95
N LEU A 322 12.47 -11.36 -0.93
CA LEU A 322 12.61 -12.77 -0.56
C LEU A 322 12.19 -13.70 -1.70
N ALA A 323 11.12 -13.37 -2.42
CA ALA A 323 10.68 -14.09 -3.61
C ALA A 323 11.73 -14.03 -4.73
N MET A 324 12.30 -12.83 -5.00
CA MET A 324 13.38 -12.69 -5.98
C MET A 324 14.57 -13.58 -5.66
N ASP A 325 15.01 -13.62 -4.40
CA ASP A 325 16.15 -14.44 -3.98
C ASP A 325 15.89 -15.94 -4.11
N ARG A 326 14.61 -16.34 -4.03
CA ARG A 326 14.17 -17.73 -4.21
C ARG A 326 13.79 -18.07 -5.65
N GLY A 327 13.89 -17.12 -6.58
CA GLY A 327 13.46 -17.31 -7.97
C GLY A 327 11.94 -17.53 -8.12
N GLN A 328 11.14 -17.03 -7.17
CA GLN A 328 9.68 -17.09 -7.22
C GLN A 328 9.14 -15.87 -7.95
N ALA A 329 8.32 -16.08 -8.96
CA ALA A 329 7.80 -15.06 -9.86
C ALA A 329 6.28 -14.98 -9.84
N GLY A 330 5.74 -13.92 -10.48
CA GLY A 330 4.31 -13.67 -10.54
C GLY A 330 3.75 -13.09 -9.25
N ALA A 331 2.44 -13.18 -9.09
CA ALA A 331 1.77 -12.61 -7.93
C ALA A 331 1.95 -13.48 -6.67
N LEU A 332 2.50 -12.89 -5.61
CA LEU A 332 2.67 -13.54 -4.31
C LEU A 332 1.31 -13.62 -3.59
N THR A 333 0.59 -14.71 -3.79
CA THR A 333 -0.83 -14.84 -3.37
C THR A 333 -1.04 -14.66 -1.86
N GLY A 334 -0.22 -15.31 -1.00
CA GLY A 334 -0.31 -15.17 0.45
C GLY A 334 -0.04 -13.74 0.91
N PRO A 335 1.15 -13.18 0.62
CA PRO A 335 1.48 -11.79 0.94
C PRO A 335 0.48 -10.77 0.38
N SER A 336 0.06 -10.90 -0.89
CA SER A 336 -0.93 -10.00 -1.47
C SER A 336 -2.27 -10.06 -0.72
N SER A 337 -2.78 -11.24 -0.38
CA SER A 337 -4.03 -11.36 0.37
C SER A 337 -3.93 -10.77 1.78
N TYR A 338 -2.77 -10.88 2.43
CA TYR A 338 -2.57 -10.34 3.77
C TYR A 338 -2.39 -8.82 3.77
N PHE A 339 -1.59 -8.31 2.86
CA PHE A 339 -1.20 -6.88 2.84
C PHE A 339 -2.13 -5.99 2.01
N MET A 340 -2.89 -6.54 1.06
CA MET A 340 -3.62 -5.77 0.06
C MET A 340 -5.14 -5.99 0.15
N LYS A 341 -5.92 -4.97 -0.26
CA LYS A 341 -7.39 -5.02 -0.28
C LYS A 341 -7.94 -5.77 -1.50
N SER A 342 -7.23 -5.69 -2.63
CA SER A 342 -7.59 -6.33 -3.90
C SER A 342 -6.50 -7.29 -4.38
N PRO A 343 -6.21 -8.37 -3.62
CA PRO A 343 -5.23 -9.36 -4.03
C PRO A 343 -5.73 -10.21 -5.22
N PRO A 344 -4.85 -10.94 -5.90
CA PRO A 344 -5.22 -11.91 -6.92
C PRO A 344 -6.23 -12.97 -6.43
N GLN A 345 -6.15 -13.30 -5.15
CA GLN A 345 -7.06 -14.21 -4.47
C GLN A 345 -7.37 -13.68 -3.06
N GLN A 346 -8.64 -13.57 -2.73
CA GLN A 346 -9.09 -13.18 -1.38
C GLN A 346 -9.10 -14.38 -0.45
N PHE A 347 -8.53 -14.20 0.76
CA PHE A 347 -8.65 -15.12 1.88
C PHE A 347 -9.19 -14.39 3.11
N THR A 348 -9.60 -15.13 4.13
CA THR A 348 -9.80 -14.53 5.47
C THR A 348 -8.46 -13.98 5.98
N ASP A 349 -8.49 -12.99 6.87
CA ASP A 349 -7.24 -12.38 7.35
C ASP A 349 -6.38 -13.39 8.14
N GLU A 350 -7.00 -14.37 8.82
CA GLU A 350 -6.30 -15.48 9.48
C GLU A 350 -5.58 -16.38 8.48
N GLU A 351 -6.29 -16.82 7.44
CA GLU A 351 -5.73 -17.68 6.40
C GLU A 351 -4.62 -16.97 5.62
N ALA A 352 -4.84 -15.71 5.24
CA ALA A 352 -3.83 -14.90 4.57
C ALA A 352 -2.57 -14.75 5.44
N GLY A 353 -2.73 -14.52 6.75
CA GLY A 353 -1.62 -14.47 7.70
C GLY A 353 -0.86 -15.79 7.81
N ARG A 354 -1.57 -16.94 7.84
CA ARG A 354 -0.92 -18.28 7.85
C ARG A 354 -0.12 -18.53 6.57
N ARG A 355 -0.70 -18.21 5.40
CA ARG A 355 -0.02 -18.34 4.09
C ARG A 355 1.20 -17.44 3.98
N THR A 356 1.12 -16.23 4.49
CA THR A 356 2.24 -15.29 4.49
C THR A 356 3.37 -15.79 5.40
N ARG A 357 3.06 -16.31 6.61
CA ARG A 357 4.07 -16.92 7.48
C ARG A 357 4.72 -18.15 6.85
N ALA A 358 3.92 -19.04 6.23
CA ALA A 358 4.46 -20.19 5.52
C ALA A 358 5.40 -19.78 4.38
N PHE A 359 5.02 -18.76 3.62
CA PHE A 359 5.89 -18.15 2.59
C PHE A 359 7.20 -17.61 3.19
N ILE A 360 7.14 -16.85 4.30
CA ILE A 360 8.34 -16.32 4.98
C ILE A 360 9.26 -17.46 5.44
N ASP A 361 8.71 -18.48 6.06
CA ASP A 361 9.43 -19.63 6.62
C ASP A 361 9.91 -20.65 5.56
N ASP A 362 9.63 -20.43 4.29
CA ASP A 362 9.92 -21.37 3.18
C ASP A 362 9.30 -22.76 3.38
N LYS A 363 8.10 -22.78 3.93
CA LYS A 363 7.34 -24.03 4.15
C LYS A 363 6.30 -24.20 3.04
N ALA A 364 6.20 -25.43 2.51
CA ALA A 364 5.08 -25.76 1.65
C ALA A 364 3.77 -25.51 2.41
N PHE A 365 2.84 -24.79 1.78
CA PHE A 365 1.51 -24.61 2.33
C PHE A 365 0.65 -25.83 1.94
N ALA A 366 0.33 -26.65 2.93
CA ALA A 366 -0.53 -27.82 2.77
C ALA A 366 -2.02 -27.43 2.69
#